data_fff4095084a8126cdf13ded9e0a08a2f
#
_entry.id   fff4095084a8126cdf13ded9e0a08a2f
#
_cell.length_a   1.000
_cell.length_b   1.000
_cell.length_c   1.000
_cell.angle_alpha   90.00
_cell.angle_beta   90.00
_cell.angle_gamma   90.00
#
_symmetry.space_group_name_H-M   'P 1'
#
loop_
_entity.id
_entity.type
_entity.pdbx_description
1 polymer ?
#
loop_
_entity_poly.entity_id
_entity_poly.type
_entity_poly.pdbx_seq_one_letter_code
_entity_poly.pdbx_strand_id
1 'polypeptide(L)'
;MKLNSQVFLEGTNGKAVMLMHGITSGASQMLPMAHFLNDYGYSVYCTNLAGHGTYPEDMFHTGCRELIQKTEYDYSLLRAEYDTVYAGGLSTGGCLSLYLAAKHPELSGIIPISAPLWAVPDTFITKKYPPEQTYFHRSMDGKVGLYKKYHIHYTEIPVVIFKALMDLMDILNGEGFLEQVKCPALIVQALNDEIAEPASAPAIYERISSERKEMYRPETGGHSIVLADERLEVFDRSVKFLDSLDA
;
A
#
# COMPACT_ATOMS: atom_id res chain seq x y z
N MET A 1 -20.08 8.35 12.62
CA MET A 1 -19.15 8.52 11.49
C MET A 1 -19.46 7.41 10.48
N LYS A 2 -19.66 7.71 9.19
CA LYS A 2 -19.87 6.66 8.19
C LYS A 2 -18.49 6.06 7.92
N LEU A 3 -18.29 4.83 8.36
CA LEU A 3 -17.01 4.12 8.22
C LEU A 3 -16.75 3.85 6.74
N ASN A 4 -15.49 3.81 6.36
CA ASN A 4 -15.05 3.63 5.00
C ASN A 4 -15.26 2.17 4.56
N SER A 5 -16.05 1.97 3.53
CA SER A 5 -16.31 0.64 2.97
C SER A 5 -15.25 0.28 1.94
N GLN A 6 -14.99 -1.00 1.78
CA GLN A 6 -14.29 -1.53 0.61
C GLN A 6 -15.05 -1.11 -0.65
N VAL A 7 -14.31 -0.85 -1.74
CA VAL A 7 -14.89 -0.37 -3.00
C VAL A 7 -14.42 -1.28 -4.13
N PHE A 8 -15.37 -1.74 -4.94
CA PHE A 8 -15.09 -2.40 -6.20
C PHE A 8 -15.62 -1.53 -7.34
N LEU A 9 -14.76 -1.23 -8.29
CA LEU A 9 -15.08 -0.54 -9.54
C LEU A 9 -14.93 -1.55 -10.68
N GLU A 10 -16.02 -1.90 -11.33
CA GLU A 10 -16.00 -2.79 -12.48
C GLU A 10 -15.38 -2.08 -13.69
N GLY A 11 -14.47 -2.77 -14.37
CA GLY A 11 -13.79 -2.31 -15.57
C GLY A 11 -14.21 -3.09 -16.80
N THR A 12 -13.59 -2.79 -17.93
CA THR A 12 -13.98 -3.32 -19.26
C THR A 12 -12.88 -4.12 -19.95
N ASN A 13 -11.63 -4.12 -19.44
CA ASN A 13 -10.50 -4.78 -20.09
C ASN A 13 -10.22 -6.22 -19.61
N GLY A 14 -11.07 -6.77 -18.71
CA GLY A 14 -10.93 -8.14 -18.20
C GLY A 14 -9.81 -8.35 -17.19
N LYS A 15 -9.18 -7.27 -16.68
CA LYS A 15 -8.07 -7.33 -15.71
C LYS A 15 -8.45 -6.64 -14.42
N ALA A 16 -7.91 -7.12 -13.31
CA ALA A 16 -8.16 -6.55 -11.99
C ALA A 16 -6.90 -5.98 -11.33
N VAL A 17 -7.06 -4.89 -10.60
CA VAL A 17 -6.04 -4.29 -9.74
C VAL A 17 -6.54 -4.26 -8.32
N MET A 18 -5.83 -4.91 -7.40
CA MET A 18 -6.05 -4.82 -5.97
C MET A 18 -5.25 -3.66 -5.40
N LEU A 19 -5.91 -2.68 -4.80
CA LEU A 19 -5.28 -1.52 -4.18
C LEU A 19 -5.43 -1.55 -2.66
N MET A 20 -4.30 -1.43 -1.96
CA MET A 20 -4.20 -1.50 -0.50
C MET A 20 -3.71 -0.18 0.07
N HIS A 21 -4.39 0.31 1.11
CA HIS A 21 -4.03 1.56 1.79
C HIS A 21 -2.88 1.40 2.79
N GLY A 22 -2.36 2.54 3.29
CA GLY A 22 -1.35 2.57 4.34
C GLY A 22 -1.93 2.29 5.74
N ILE A 23 -1.03 1.93 6.67
CA ILE A 23 -1.42 1.72 8.07
C ILE A 23 -2.18 2.92 8.60
N THR A 24 -3.21 2.71 9.41
CA THR A 24 -4.05 3.75 10.01
C THR A 24 -4.89 4.58 9.03
N SER A 25 -5.09 4.09 7.82
CA SER A 25 -5.97 4.70 6.81
C SER A 25 -7.15 3.75 6.48
N GLY A 26 -7.67 3.79 5.28
CA GLY A 26 -8.74 2.93 4.78
C GLY A 26 -8.82 2.98 3.26
N ALA A 27 -9.70 2.18 2.67
CA ALA A 27 -9.87 2.04 1.22
C ALA A 27 -10.02 3.37 0.48
N SER A 28 -10.63 4.38 1.12
CA SER A 28 -10.77 5.72 0.51
C SER A 28 -9.46 6.36 0.12
N GLN A 29 -8.36 6.05 0.81
CA GLN A 29 -7.04 6.61 0.49
C GLN A 29 -6.61 6.28 -0.94
N MET A 30 -7.02 5.13 -1.45
CA MET A 30 -6.64 4.67 -2.79
C MET A 30 -7.66 5.04 -3.88
N LEU A 31 -8.82 5.62 -3.53
CA LEU A 31 -9.87 5.95 -4.48
C LEU A 31 -9.44 6.87 -5.63
N PRO A 32 -8.58 7.91 -5.43
CA PRO A 32 -8.12 8.71 -6.57
C PRO A 32 -7.39 7.88 -7.62
N MET A 33 -6.53 6.94 -7.20
CA MET A 33 -5.84 6.03 -8.10
C MET A 33 -6.80 5.00 -8.70
N ALA A 34 -7.73 4.50 -7.90
CA ALA A 34 -8.71 3.51 -8.35
C ALA A 34 -9.60 4.05 -9.48
N HIS A 35 -10.13 5.25 -9.33
CA HIS A 35 -10.92 5.89 -10.38
C HIS A 35 -10.09 6.10 -11.65
N PHE A 36 -8.85 6.57 -11.51
CA PHE A 36 -7.96 6.78 -12.63
C PHE A 36 -7.71 5.46 -13.40
N LEU A 37 -7.35 4.37 -12.71
CA LEU A 37 -7.17 3.06 -13.35
C LEU A 37 -8.46 2.52 -13.98
N ASN A 38 -9.61 2.74 -13.32
CA ASN A 38 -10.90 2.32 -13.85
C ASN A 38 -11.30 3.08 -15.12
N ASP A 39 -10.95 4.36 -15.24
CA ASP A 39 -11.13 5.16 -16.46
C ASP A 39 -10.34 4.58 -17.66
N TYR A 40 -9.27 3.80 -17.40
CA TYR A 40 -8.51 3.02 -18.39
C TYR A 40 -8.99 1.57 -18.54
N GLY A 41 -10.15 1.24 -17.98
CA GLY A 41 -10.82 -0.05 -18.17
C GLY A 41 -10.45 -1.14 -17.17
N TYR A 42 -9.56 -0.91 -16.20
CA TYR A 42 -9.26 -1.89 -15.17
C TYR A 42 -10.40 -2.03 -14.16
N SER A 43 -10.72 -3.27 -13.78
CA SER A 43 -11.50 -3.50 -12.57
C SER A 43 -10.61 -3.23 -11.36
N VAL A 44 -11.10 -2.43 -10.39
CA VAL A 44 -10.26 -2.03 -9.26
C VAL A 44 -10.93 -2.34 -7.95
N TYR A 45 -10.25 -3.07 -7.09
CA TYR A 45 -10.69 -3.40 -5.75
C TYR A 45 -9.84 -2.69 -4.70
N CYS A 46 -10.44 -1.69 -4.05
CA CYS A 46 -9.85 -1.04 -2.89
C CYS A 46 -10.29 -1.77 -1.62
N THR A 47 -9.39 -2.52 -1.01
CA THR A 47 -9.68 -3.26 0.23
C THR A 47 -9.43 -2.40 1.46
N ASN A 48 -10.12 -2.71 2.57
CA ASN A 48 -9.68 -2.32 3.89
C ASN A 48 -8.79 -3.42 4.47
N LEU A 49 -7.63 -3.05 4.97
CA LEU A 49 -6.77 -3.97 5.73
C LEU A 49 -7.47 -4.44 7.00
N ALA A 50 -7.05 -5.57 7.55
CA ALA A 50 -7.59 -6.06 8.81
C ALA A 50 -7.53 -4.97 9.90
N GLY A 51 -8.58 -4.85 10.70
CA GLY A 51 -8.69 -3.83 11.75
C GLY A 51 -8.91 -2.39 11.27
N HIS A 52 -9.02 -2.17 9.94
CA HIS A 52 -9.19 -0.84 9.36
C HIS A 52 -10.56 -0.67 8.70
N GLY A 53 -10.94 0.59 8.48
CA GLY A 53 -12.25 0.93 7.91
C GLY A 53 -13.41 0.82 8.89
N THR A 54 -13.14 0.45 10.12
CA THR A 54 -14.07 0.24 11.23
C THR A 54 -13.68 1.12 12.42
N TYR A 55 -13.88 0.66 13.65
CA TYR A 55 -13.51 1.38 14.86
C TYR A 55 -12.01 1.25 15.14
N PRO A 56 -11.37 2.29 15.75
CA PRO A 56 -9.95 2.23 16.12
C PRO A 56 -9.62 1.01 16.99
N GLU A 57 -10.55 0.61 17.86
CA GLU A 57 -10.41 -0.51 18.79
C GLU A 57 -10.16 -1.85 18.09
N ASP A 58 -10.63 -2.02 16.85
CA ASP A 58 -10.41 -3.25 16.09
C ASP A 58 -8.92 -3.46 15.77
N MET A 59 -8.13 -2.39 15.76
CA MET A 59 -6.67 -2.47 15.59
C MET A 59 -5.94 -3.10 16.77
N PHE A 60 -6.54 -3.15 17.99
CA PHE A 60 -5.93 -3.84 19.13
C PHE A 60 -5.75 -5.35 18.90
N HIS A 61 -6.58 -5.92 18.04
CA HIS A 61 -6.59 -7.35 17.71
C HIS A 61 -5.95 -7.66 16.35
N THR A 62 -5.25 -6.68 15.77
CA THR A 62 -4.68 -6.77 14.43
C THR A 62 -3.15 -6.78 14.50
N GLY A 63 -2.56 -7.93 14.23
CA GLY A 63 -1.12 -8.08 14.02
C GLY A 63 -0.76 -8.26 12.55
N CYS A 64 0.52 -8.49 12.27
CA CYS A 64 1.03 -8.76 10.93
C CYS A 64 0.32 -9.95 10.27
N ARG A 65 0.03 -11.01 11.06
CA ARG A 65 -0.66 -12.21 10.57
C ARG A 65 -2.05 -11.88 10.04
N GLU A 66 -2.84 -11.08 10.75
CA GLU A 66 -4.19 -10.70 10.35
C GLU A 66 -4.17 -9.82 9.10
N LEU A 67 -3.17 -8.91 8.98
CA LEU A 67 -2.96 -8.12 7.77
C LEU A 67 -2.71 -9.03 6.56
N ILE A 68 -1.80 -9.98 6.70
CA ILE A 68 -1.46 -10.95 5.65
C ILE A 68 -2.67 -11.81 5.28
N GLN A 69 -3.34 -12.41 6.26
CA GLN A 69 -4.49 -13.29 6.00
C GLN A 69 -5.62 -12.58 5.26
N LYS A 70 -5.91 -11.33 5.64
CA LYS A 70 -6.93 -10.53 4.94
C LYS A 70 -6.51 -10.23 3.50
N THR A 71 -5.24 -9.90 3.28
CA THR A 71 -4.68 -9.62 1.96
C THR A 71 -4.73 -10.87 1.06
N GLU A 72 -4.32 -12.03 1.56
CA GLU A 72 -4.41 -13.31 0.86
C GLU A 72 -5.86 -13.68 0.50
N TYR A 73 -6.78 -13.47 1.43
CA TYR A 73 -8.20 -13.73 1.18
C TYR A 73 -8.74 -12.84 0.05
N ASP A 74 -8.46 -11.54 0.09
CA ASP A 74 -8.92 -10.61 -0.93
C ASP A 74 -8.31 -10.90 -2.31
N TYR A 75 -7.03 -11.26 -2.33
CA TYR A 75 -6.37 -11.69 -3.56
C TYR A 75 -7.01 -12.95 -4.12
N SER A 76 -7.32 -13.94 -3.28
CA SER A 76 -7.98 -15.19 -3.71
C SER A 76 -9.34 -14.94 -4.34
N LEU A 77 -10.11 -13.99 -3.83
CA LEU A 77 -11.40 -13.60 -4.41
C LEU A 77 -11.22 -13.03 -5.82
N LEU A 78 -10.25 -12.15 -6.02
CA LEU A 78 -9.98 -11.59 -7.35
C LEU A 78 -9.46 -12.65 -8.32
N ARG A 79 -8.59 -13.56 -7.88
CA ARG A 79 -8.09 -14.66 -8.70
C ARG A 79 -9.16 -15.67 -9.12
N ALA A 80 -10.25 -15.78 -8.36
CA ALA A 80 -11.38 -16.61 -8.75
C ALA A 80 -12.17 -16.04 -9.94
N GLU A 81 -12.12 -14.72 -10.15
CA GLU A 81 -12.90 -14.00 -11.15
C GLU A 81 -12.06 -13.50 -12.34
N TYR A 82 -10.73 -13.29 -12.13
CA TYR A 82 -9.83 -12.68 -13.10
C TYR A 82 -8.57 -13.52 -13.31
N ASP A 83 -8.24 -13.79 -14.57
CA ASP A 83 -6.98 -14.45 -14.94
C ASP A 83 -5.76 -13.51 -14.77
N THR A 84 -5.96 -12.22 -14.97
CA THR A 84 -4.92 -11.20 -14.81
C THR A 84 -5.23 -10.33 -13.61
N VAL A 85 -4.42 -10.48 -12.56
CA VAL A 85 -4.53 -9.70 -11.32
C VAL A 85 -3.21 -9.02 -11.00
N TYR A 86 -3.28 -7.72 -10.78
CA TYR A 86 -2.19 -6.88 -10.30
C TYR A 86 -2.44 -6.48 -8.85
N ALA A 87 -1.38 -6.23 -8.09
CA ALA A 87 -1.50 -5.73 -6.73
C ALA A 87 -0.64 -4.48 -6.53
N GLY A 88 -1.16 -3.51 -5.81
CA GLY A 88 -0.41 -2.30 -5.47
C GLY A 88 -0.94 -1.66 -4.20
N GLY A 89 -0.25 -0.65 -3.74
CA GLY A 89 -0.73 0.09 -2.58
C GLY A 89 0.31 1.00 -1.97
N LEU A 90 -0.16 1.80 -1.02
CA LEU A 90 0.64 2.78 -0.33
C LEU A 90 1.21 2.22 0.98
N SER A 91 2.49 2.46 1.25
CA SER A 91 3.10 2.16 2.55
C SER A 91 2.94 0.69 2.93
N THR A 92 2.19 0.37 3.98
CA THR A 92 1.83 -1.02 4.36
C THR A 92 1.20 -1.78 3.20
N GLY A 93 0.35 -1.13 2.39
CA GLY A 93 -0.21 -1.73 1.18
C GLY A 93 0.85 -2.07 0.13
N GLY A 94 1.89 -1.24 0.01
CA GLY A 94 3.06 -1.54 -0.82
C GLY A 94 3.86 -2.73 -0.29
N CYS A 95 4.06 -2.82 1.03
CA CYS A 95 4.69 -3.98 1.66
C CYS A 95 3.90 -5.27 1.44
N LEU A 96 2.57 -5.20 1.54
CA LEU A 96 1.69 -6.35 1.30
C LEU A 96 1.68 -6.77 -0.17
N SER A 97 1.82 -5.83 -1.12
CA SER A 97 1.97 -6.19 -2.54
C SER A 97 3.29 -6.94 -2.83
N LEU A 98 4.38 -6.54 -2.17
CA LEU A 98 5.66 -7.28 -2.21
C LEU A 98 5.53 -8.66 -1.57
N TYR A 99 4.82 -8.76 -0.44
CA TYR A 99 4.55 -10.04 0.21
C TYR A 99 3.78 -10.99 -0.71
N LEU A 100 2.66 -10.53 -1.31
CA LEU A 100 1.88 -11.32 -2.27
C LEU A 100 2.76 -11.79 -3.43
N ALA A 101 3.55 -10.89 -4.04
CA ALA A 101 4.40 -11.23 -5.17
C ALA A 101 5.46 -12.29 -4.84
N ALA A 102 5.97 -12.30 -3.61
CA ALA A 102 6.90 -13.33 -3.14
C ALA A 102 6.22 -14.69 -2.93
N LYS A 103 4.90 -14.71 -2.63
CA LYS A 103 4.14 -15.94 -2.34
C LYS A 103 3.37 -16.46 -3.55
N HIS A 104 3.03 -15.59 -4.50
CA HIS A 104 2.18 -15.86 -5.65
C HIS A 104 2.92 -15.54 -6.95
N PRO A 105 3.74 -16.46 -7.47
CA PRO A 105 4.49 -16.25 -8.72
C PRO A 105 3.59 -16.03 -9.94
N GLU A 106 2.30 -16.38 -9.85
CA GLU A 106 1.27 -16.15 -10.87
C GLU A 106 0.69 -14.73 -10.83
N LEU A 107 1.04 -13.90 -9.84
CA LEU A 107 0.61 -12.50 -9.78
C LEU A 107 1.19 -11.74 -10.99
N SER A 108 0.31 -11.05 -11.73
CA SER A 108 0.66 -10.48 -13.04
C SER A 108 1.58 -9.26 -12.97
N GLY A 109 1.69 -8.61 -11.83
CA GLY A 109 2.60 -7.50 -11.56
C GLY A 109 2.23 -6.72 -10.31
N ILE A 110 3.15 -5.87 -9.84
CA ILE A 110 2.97 -5.08 -8.61
C ILE A 110 3.35 -3.62 -8.80
N ILE A 111 2.69 -2.77 -7.96
CA ILE A 111 2.99 -1.33 -7.86
C ILE A 111 3.13 -0.98 -6.36
N PRO A 112 4.26 -1.30 -5.71
CA PRO A 112 4.54 -0.86 -4.35
C PRO A 112 4.85 0.64 -4.35
N ILE A 113 4.05 1.42 -3.61
CA ILE A 113 4.17 2.88 -3.49
C ILE A 113 4.58 3.21 -2.07
N SER A 114 5.69 3.95 -1.89
CA SER A 114 6.23 4.34 -0.58
C SER A 114 6.31 3.17 0.41
N ALA A 115 6.67 1.98 -0.07
CA ALA A 115 6.75 0.76 0.73
C ALA A 115 8.00 0.79 1.62
N PRO A 116 7.89 0.83 2.96
CA PRO A 116 9.05 0.86 3.83
C PRO A 116 9.69 -0.52 3.95
N LEU A 117 10.99 -0.62 3.66
CA LEU A 117 11.85 -1.64 4.27
C LEU A 117 12.38 -1.14 5.62
N TRP A 118 12.53 0.18 5.73
CA TRP A 118 12.89 0.90 6.95
C TRP A 118 12.02 2.14 7.08
N ALA A 119 11.66 2.47 8.31
CA ALA A 119 10.96 3.71 8.61
C ALA A 119 11.96 4.77 9.11
N VAL A 120 11.69 6.02 8.77
CA VAL A 120 12.47 7.17 9.27
C VAL A 120 12.46 7.17 10.81
N PRO A 121 13.61 7.38 11.46
CA PRO A 121 13.69 7.46 12.92
C PRO A 121 12.74 8.50 13.53
N ASP A 122 12.30 8.26 14.75
CA ASP A 122 11.44 9.15 15.55
C ASP A 122 10.07 9.47 14.94
N THR A 123 9.66 8.73 13.91
CA THR A 123 8.28 8.78 13.41
C THR A 123 7.31 8.07 14.37
N PHE A 124 6.01 8.22 14.14
CA PHE A 124 4.99 7.50 14.91
C PHE A 124 5.11 5.97 14.81
N ILE A 125 5.80 5.45 13.79
CA ILE A 125 6.05 4.00 13.62
C ILE A 125 7.19 3.54 14.51
N THR A 126 8.29 4.29 14.57
CA THR A 126 9.54 3.89 15.23
C THR A 126 9.67 4.41 16.66
N LYS A 127 8.82 5.38 17.04
CA LYS A 127 8.81 5.95 18.38
C LYS A 127 8.53 4.88 19.43
N LYS A 128 9.29 4.89 20.51
CA LYS A 128 9.00 4.06 21.68
C LYS A 128 7.86 4.68 22.49
N TYR A 129 6.77 3.93 22.63
CA TYR A 129 5.63 4.33 23.45
C TYR A 129 5.78 3.74 24.85
N PRO A 130 5.55 4.50 25.93
CA PRO A 130 5.48 3.97 27.27
C PRO A 130 4.39 2.89 27.39
N PRO A 131 4.55 1.87 28.25
CA PRO A 131 3.58 0.77 28.35
C PRO A 131 2.14 1.21 28.67
N GLU A 132 1.99 2.33 29.37
CA GLU A 132 0.69 2.94 29.70
C GLU A 132 0.05 3.69 28.54
N GLN A 133 0.81 4.05 27.50
CA GLN A 133 0.30 4.74 26.33
C GLN A 133 -0.26 3.75 25.32
N THR A 134 -1.57 3.55 25.34
CA THR A 134 -2.26 2.61 24.43
C THR A 134 -2.65 3.24 23.10
N TYR A 135 -2.73 4.57 23.02
CA TYR A 135 -3.11 5.30 21.80
C TYR A 135 -2.06 6.34 21.40
N PHE A 136 -1.87 6.44 20.09
CA PHE A 136 -1.24 7.58 19.45
C PHE A 136 -2.32 8.57 19.03
N HIS A 137 -2.19 9.82 19.47
CA HIS A 137 -3.13 10.90 19.11
C HIS A 137 -2.61 11.62 17.86
N ARG A 138 -3.39 11.56 16.78
CA ARG A 138 -3.09 12.23 15.52
C ARG A 138 -3.87 13.51 15.40
N SER A 139 -3.17 14.65 15.22
CA SER A 139 -3.83 15.88 14.80
C SER A 139 -4.11 15.86 13.30
N MET A 140 -5.31 16.30 12.94
CA MET A 140 -5.72 16.54 11.57
C MET A 140 -5.69 18.03 11.20
N ASP A 141 -5.19 18.87 12.11
CA ASP A 141 -5.09 20.31 11.90
C ASP A 141 -4.18 20.62 10.71
N GLY A 142 -4.58 21.58 9.89
CA GLY A 142 -3.83 21.98 8.71
C GLY A 142 -3.87 20.99 7.53
N LYS A 143 -4.51 19.83 7.67
CA LYS A 143 -4.70 18.90 6.54
C LYS A 143 -5.77 19.44 5.61
N VAL A 144 -5.44 19.56 4.31
CA VAL A 144 -6.29 20.16 3.28
C VAL A 144 -6.38 19.25 2.04
N GLY A 145 -7.19 19.66 1.05
CA GLY A 145 -7.25 19.03 -0.26
C GLY A 145 -7.66 17.56 -0.23
N LEU A 146 -7.01 16.76 -1.05
CA LEU A 146 -7.30 15.33 -1.20
C LEU A 146 -6.98 14.54 0.06
N TYR A 147 -5.95 14.93 0.81
CA TYR A 147 -5.63 14.27 2.07
C TYR A 147 -6.80 14.36 3.05
N LYS A 148 -7.39 15.54 3.22
CA LYS A 148 -8.58 15.73 4.07
C LYS A 148 -9.80 14.95 3.55
N LYS A 149 -9.95 14.84 2.24
CA LYS A 149 -11.11 14.20 1.61
C LYS A 149 -11.05 12.67 1.67
N TYR A 150 -9.87 12.08 1.46
CA TYR A 150 -9.72 10.64 1.18
C TYR A 150 -8.99 9.85 2.28
N HIS A 151 -8.35 10.53 3.22
CA HIS A 151 -7.72 9.84 4.34
C HIS A 151 -8.76 9.59 5.45
N ILE A 152 -8.81 8.36 6.01
CA ILE A 152 -9.63 8.10 7.20
C ILE A 152 -9.08 8.89 8.37
N HIS A 153 -9.98 9.56 9.08
CA HIS A 153 -9.67 10.43 10.20
C HIS A 153 -9.72 9.66 11.52
N TYR A 154 -8.80 8.71 11.71
CA TYR A 154 -8.53 8.19 13.04
C TYR A 154 -7.72 9.25 13.81
N THR A 155 -8.32 9.82 14.85
CA THR A 155 -7.64 10.73 15.76
C THR A 155 -6.96 9.99 16.90
N GLU A 156 -7.46 8.80 17.24
CA GLU A 156 -6.91 7.90 18.24
C GLU A 156 -6.57 6.57 17.58
N ILE A 157 -5.33 6.18 17.66
CA ILE A 157 -4.78 5.02 16.96
C ILE A 157 -4.11 4.11 17.98
N PRO A 158 -4.57 2.87 18.16
CA PRO A 158 -3.89 1.91 19.03
C PRO A 158 -2.44 1.74 18.60
N VAL A 159 -1.48 2.00 19.51
CA VAL A 159 -0.04 1.97 19.17
C VAL A 159 0.45 0.57 18.78
N VAL A 160 -0.28 -0.47 19.19
CA VAL A 160 0.05 -1.87 18.85
C VAL A 160 0.02 -2.12 17.35
N ILE A 161 -0.76 -1.35 16.58
CA ILE A 161 -0.86 -1.55 15.11
C ILE A 161 0.45 -1.23 14.39
N PHE A 162 1.28 -0.33 14.96
CA PHE A 162 2.58 -0.02 14.36
C PHE A 162 3.54 -1.21 14.42
N LYS A 163 3.41 -2.05 15.45
CA LYS A 163 4.16 -3.30 15.52
C LYS A 163 3.81 -4.24 14.37
N ALA A 164 2.54 -4.29 13.94
CA ALA A 164 2.15 -5.12 12.81
C ALA A 164 2.88 -4.72 11.51
N LEU A 165 3.09 -3.42 11.29
CA LEU A 165 3.89 -2.94 10.16
C LEU A 165 5.38 -3.27 10.35
N MET A 166 5.94 -3.10 11.55
CA MET A 166 7.34 -3.45 11.81
C MET A 166 7.60 -4.93 11.58
N ASP A 167 6.72 -5.81 12.07
CA ASP A 167 6.82 -7.25 11.85
C ASP A 167 6.75 -7.61 10.34
N LEU A 168 5.94 -6.88 9.56
CA LEU A 168 5.88 -7.05 8.10
C LEU A 168 7.18 -6.60 7.43
N MET A 169 7.76 -5.47 7.85
CA MET A 169 9.07 -5.01 7.38
C MET A 169 10.16 -6.03 7.69
N ASP A 170 10.14 -6.63 8.88
CA ASP A 170 11.09 -7.68 9.27
C ASP A 170 10.97 -8.91 8.37
N ILE A 171 9.75 -9.32 8.00
CA ILE A 171 9.51 -10.40 7.03
C ILE A 171 10.12 -10.05 5.67
N LEU A 172 9.87 -8.85 5.15
CA LEU A 172 10.41 -8.42 3.84
C LEU A 172 11.94 -8.29 3.85
N ASN A 173 12.51 -7.94 4.99
CA ASN A 173 13.96 -7.86 5.18
C ASN A 173 14.62 -9.22 5.45
N GLY A 174 13.83 -10.28 5.66
CA GLY A 174 14.34 -11.63 5.83
C GLY A 174 15.21 -12.07 4.66
N GLU A 175 16.21 -12.90 4.94
CA GLU A 175 17.14 -13.41 3.91
C GLU A 175 16.38 -14.15 2.81
N GLY A 176 16.62 -13.75 1.56
CA GLY A 176 16.03 -14.39 0.37
C GLY A 176 14.53 -14.15 0.18
N PHE A 177 13.89 -13.26 0.97
CA PHE A 177 12.45 -13.06 0.84
C PHE A 177 12.07 -12.24 -0.40
N LEU A 178 12.66 -11.06 -0.57
CA LEU A 178 12.39 -10.19 -1.73
C LEU A 178 12.88 -10.81 -3.05
N GLU A 179 13.89 -11.64 -2.99
CA GLU A 179 14.44 -12.39 -4.12
C GLU A 179 13.43 -13.40 -4.71
N GLN A 180 12.33 -13.71 -3.99
CA GLN A 180 11.21 -14.52 -4.51
C GLN A 180 10.26 -13.72 -5.41
N VAL A 181 10.30 -12.38 -5.37
CA VAL A 181 9.48 -11.52 -6.23
C VAL A 181 10.01 -11.56 -7.65
N LYS A 182 9.25 -12.15 -8.57
CA LYS A 182 9.63 -12.36 -9.98
C LYS A 182 8.69 -11.68 -10.97
N CYS A 183 7.46 -11.36 -10.54
CA CYS A 183 6.50 -10.66 -11.41
C CYS A 183 6.99 -9.25 -11.74
N PRO A 184 6.51 -8.64 -12.84
CA PRO A 184 6.82 -7.26 -13.18
C PRO A 184 6.53 -6.28 -12.02
N ALA A 185 7.38 -5.27 -11.83
CA ALA A 185 7.26 -4.34 -10.70
C ALA A 185 7.52 -2.88 -11.10
N LEU A 186 6.60 -1.97 -10.75
CA LEU A 186 6.82 -0.52 -10.79
C LEU A 186 6.93 -0.01 -9.34
N ILE A 187 8.14 0.32 -8.92
CA ILE A 187 8.42 0.80 -7.56
C ILE A 187 8.35 2.31 -7.53
N VAL A 188 7.53 2.88 -6.65
CA VAL A 188 7.32 4.33 -6.55
C VAL A 188 7.64 4.82 -5.15
N GLN A 189 8.50 5.84 -5.02
CA GLN A 189 8.75 6.51 -3.74
C GLN A 189 9.32 7.92 -3.96
N ALA A 190 8.74 8.93 -3.33
CA ALA A 190 9.27 10.28 -3.35
C ALA A 190 10.63 10.36 -2.61
N LEU A 191 11.53 11.24 -3.09
CA LEU A 191 12.83 11.47 -2.43
C LEU A 191 12.67 12.14 -1.06
N ASN A 192 11.59 12.90 -0.88
CA ASN A 192 11.27 13.61 0.37
C ASN A 192 10.25 12.84 1.24
N ASP A 193 10.19 11.51 1.13
CA ASP A 193 9.33 10.69 1.99
C ASP A 193 9.79 10.83 3.45
N GLU A 194 8.90 11.31 4.31
CA GLU A 194 9.18 11.62 5.70
C GLU A 194 8.84 10.49 6.67
N ILE A 195 8.32 9.36 6.16
CA ILE A 195 7.89 8.20 6.95
C ILE A 195 8.66 6.93 6.57
N ALA A 196 8.68 6.59 5.29
CA ALA A 196 9.48 5.47 4.78
C ALA A 196 10.85 6.00 4.36
N GLU A 197 11.92 5.38 4.87
CA GLU A 197 13.27 5.76 4.44
C GLU A 197 13.38 5.73 2.90
N PRO A 198 13.82 6.83 2.26
CA PRO A 198 13.92 6.89 0.80
C PRO A 198 14.88 5.86 0.19
N ALA A 199 15.73 5.24 1.01
CA ALA A 199 16.59 4.12 0.63
C ALA A 199 15.81 2.81 0.40
N SER A 200 14.53 2.72 0.85
CA SER A 200 13.71 1.51 0.69
C SER A 200 13.45 1.18 -0.78
N ALA A 201 13.09 2.15 -1.62
CA ALA A 201 12.81 1.90 -3.04
C ALA A 201 14.03 1.36 -3.81
N PRO A 202 15.23 1.94 -3.74
CA PRO A 202 16.42 1.34 -4.35
C PRO A 202 16.72 -0.06 -3.84
N ALA A 203 16.60 -0.29 -2.53
CA ALA A 203 16.85 -1.61 -1.95
C ALA A 203 15.84 -2.67 -2.40
N ILE A 204 14.55 -2.31 -2.54
CA ILE A 204 13.54 -3.18 -3.14
C ILE A 204 13.93 -3.49 -4.60
N TYR A 205 14.23 -2.45 -5.38
CA TYR A 205 14.60 -2.59 -6.79
C TYR A 205 15.80 -3.51 -6.99
N GLU A 206 16.83 -3.40 -6.16
CA GLU A 206 18.03 -4.24 -6.24
C GLU A 206 17.76 -5.68 -5.85
N ARG A 207 16.93 -5.92 -4.81
CA ARG A 207 16.74 -7.25 -4.21
C ARG A 207 15.71 -8.11 -4.93
N ILE A 208 14.69 -7.54 -5.58
CA ILE A 208 13.69 -8.34 -6.31
C ILE A 208 14.29 -8.96 -7.57
N SER A 209 13.88 -10.21 -7.88
CA SER A 209 14.34 -10.96 -9.05
C SER A 209 13.48 -10.73 -10.30
N SER A 210 12.64 -9.70 -10.31
CA SER A 210 11.83 -9.33 -11.47
C SER A 210 12.73 -8.96 -12.66
N GLU A 211 12.52 -9.60 -13.80
CA GLU A 211 13.24 -9.26 -15.05
C GLU A 211 12.76 -7.92 -15.61
N ARG A 212 11.47 -7.59 -15.42
CA ARG A 212 10.84 -6.34 -15.82
C ARG A 212 10.52 -5.51 -14.61
N LYS A 213 11.37 -4.55 -14.30
CA LYS A 213 11.21 -3.66 -13.15
C LYS A 213 11.57 -2.23 -13.50
N GLU A 214 10.72 -1.31 -13.01
CA GLU A 214 10.89 0.12 -13.16
C GLU A 214 10.88 0.78 -11.78
N MET A 215 11.53 1.93 -11.67
CA MET A 215 11.53 2.73 -10.45
C MET A 215 11.26 4.19 -10.78
N TYR A 216 10.28 4.79 -10.11
CA TYR A 216 9.96 6.20 -10.21
C TYR A 216 10.12 6.89 -8.86
N ARG A 217 10.97 7.91 -8.83
CA ARG A 217 11.32 8.65 -7.61
C ARG A 217 11.24 10.15 -7.84
N PRO A 218 10.03 10.76 -7.73
CA PRO A 218 9.90 12.22 -7.82
C PRO A 218 10.60 12.90 -6.65
N GLU A 219 11.03 14.14 -6.85
CA GLU A 219 11.71 14.95 -5.82
C GLU A 219 10.77 15.28 -4.66
N THR A 220 9.48 15.49 -4.96
CA THR A 220 8.42 15.88 -4.03
C THR A 220 7.26 14.89 -4.04
N GLY A 221 6.28 15.11 -3.17
CA GLY A 221 5.09 14.25 -3.02
C GLY A 221 4.95 13.65 -1.62
N GLY A 222 6.06 13.53 -0.88
CA GLY A 222 6.07 13.00 0.48
C GLY A 222 5.58 11.55 0.55
N HIS A 223 5.31 11.08 1.77
CA HIS A 223 4.86 9.70 1.99
C HIS A 223 3.51 9.37 1.33
N SER A 224 2.55 10.30 1.39
CA SER A 224 1.19 10.09 0.86
C SER A 224 1.05 10.54 -0.59
N ILE A 225 2.02 10.21 -1.44
CA ILE A 225 2.13 10.69 -2.84
C ILE A 225 0.86 10.46 -3.67
N VAL A 226 0.07 9.43 -3.38
CA VAL A 226 -1.23 9.16 -4.05
C VAL A 226 -2.29 10.22 -3.78
N LEU A 227 -2.07 11.13 -2.83
CA LEU A 227 -2.94 12.24 -2.48
C LEU A 227 -2.25 13.61 -2.69
N ALA A 228 -1.00 13.62 -3.11
CA ALA A 228 -0.20 14.82 -3.41
C ALA A 228 -0.47 15.34 -4.85
N ASP A 229 0.16 16.43 -5.21
CA ASP A 229 0.03 17.01 -6.55
C ASP A 229 0.69 16.13 -7.62
N GLU A 230 1.75 15.42 -7.26
CA GLU A 230 2.50 14.47 -8.10
C GLU A 230 1.71 13.19 -8.44
N ARG A 231 0.58 12.95 -7.80
CA ARG A 231 -0.23 11.73 -7.98
C ARG A 231 -0.57 11.40 -9.42
N LEU A 232 -0.85 12.42 -10.25
CA LEU A 232 -1.27 12.19 -11.65
C LEU A 232 -0.14 11.57 -12.47
N GLU A 233 1.11 11.96 -12.22
CA GLU A 233 2.27 11.34 -12.87
C GLU A 233 2.47 9.89 -12.38
N VAL A 234 2.26 9.62 -11.08
CA VAL A 234 2.28 8.26 -10.54
C VAL A 234 1.21 7.38 -11.19
N PHE A 235 -0.01 7.90 -11.34
CA PHE A 235 -1.13 7.16 -11.91
C PHE A 235 -0.93 6.88 -13.40
N ASP A 236 -0.48 7.89 -14.17
CA ASP A 236 -0.17 7.74 -15.59
C ASP A 236 0.93 6.71 -15.83
N ARG A 237 2.02 6.76 -15.04
CA ARG A 237 3.08 5.74 -15.09
C ARG A 237 2.56 4.36 -14.74
N SER A 238 1.65 4.27 -13.77
CA SER A 238 1.05 2.99 -13.39
C SER A 238 0.25 2.38 -14.53
N VAL A 239 -0.60 3.18 -15.22
CA VAL A 239 -1.34 2.72 -16.40
C VAL A 239 -0.37 2.28 -17.50
N LYS A 240 0.59 3.14 -17.88
CA LYS A 240 1.59 2.82 -18.93
C LYS A 240 2.37 1.54 -18.62
N PHE A 241 2.75 1.35 -17.36
CA PHE A 241 3.42 0.15 -16.92
C PHE A 241 2.52 -1.07 -17.10
N LEU A 242 1.29 -1.05 -16.58
CA LEU A 242 0.34 -2.16 -16.67
C LEU A 242 0.00 -2.51 -18.14
N ASP A 243 -0.29 -1.50 -18.99
CA ASP A 243 -0.59 -1.70 -20.39
C ASP A 243 0.60 -2.30 -21.15
N SER A 244 1.83 -1.94 -20.76
CA SER A 244 3.04 -2.45 -21.37
C SER A 244 3.31 -3.94 -21.07
N LEU A 245 2.61 -4.54 -20.11
CA LEU A 245 2.75 -5.96 -19.76
C LEU A 245 1.94 -6.89 -20.69
N ASP A 246 1.12 -6.31 -21.56
CA ASP A 246 0.33 -7.06 -22.56
C ASP A 246 1.06 -7.29 -23.89
N ALA A 247 2.25 -6.74 -24.08
CA ALA A 247 3.00 -6.72 -25.32
C ALA A 247 3.92 -7.94 -25.47
#